data_92c2ffc57a9832a72d4a07170056415f
#
_entry.id   92c2ffc57a9832a72d4a07170056415f
#
_cell.length_a   1.000
_cell.length_b   1.000
_cell.length_c   1.000
_cell.angle_alpha   90.00
_cell.angle_beta   90.00
_cell.angle_gamma   90.00
#
_symmetry.space_group_name_H-M   'P 1'
#
loop_
_entity.id
_entity.type
_entity.pdbx_description
1 polymer ?
#
loop_
_entity_poly.entity_id
_entity_poly.type
_entity_poly.pdbx_seq_one_letter_code
_entity_poly.pdbx_strand_id
1 'polypeptide(L)'
;MIPIAYNVRSVVQRPLSTALTALGVGLVVAVFIGMLALANGFGAALAKTGSRQNVIVLRKGADSELSSGLGRDVASIIAADPHVATGADGRPLVSPEVYVLVPLAKAFDTTQIANVVARGISDQAWQVRSNIAITEGQKPASGRAEVCVGARLTTRFPHTGIGQTLHFAGRDWTVTCHFTAAGSAFESEIWGENEQFMPVFRGEVFQSITFRLKDPAAFDEAQRSLQADKRMTVDAHREADFYAQQSQLLGRILSFLAIMITVIMAVGAVFGAINTMYAAIASRAPEIGVLLTVGFKPWTVLVSFLAESAFIAVIGGVLGCLFALPLNGIVTSTTNWSSFSEIAFSFRVTPFLLVLGLVFAVVMGVIGGFFPALRAARLQVVQALR
;
A
#
# COMPACT_ATOMS: atom_id res chain seq x y z
N MET A 1 -5.78 46.61 -5.01
CA MET A 1 -5.93 45.14 -5.32
C MET A 1 -7.13 44.98 -6.23
N ILE A 2 -7.03 44.11 -7.25
CA ILE A 2 -8.19 43.77 -8.09
C ILE A 2 -9.11 42.91 -7.21
N PRO A 3 -10.45 43.16 -7.17
CA PRO A 3 -11.37 42.39 -6.34
C PRO A 3 -11.40 40.89 -6.73
N ILE A 4 -11.43 40.00 -5.76
CA ILE A 4 -11.52 38.53 -5.97
C ILE A 4 -12.76 38.17 -6.80
N ALA A 5 -13.85 38.92 -6.63
CA ALA A 5 -15.07 38.72 -7.43
C ALA A 5 -14.83 38.86 -8.95
N TYR A 6 -13.85 39.65 -9.38
CA TYR A 6 -13.46 39.78 -10.79
C TYR A 6 -12.85 38.47 -11.32
N ASN A 7 -11.98 37.84 -10.54
CA ASN A 7 -11.34 36.58 -10.91
C ASN A 7 -12.36 35.43 -10.98
N VAL A 8 -13.29 35.36 -10.02
CA VAL A 8 -14.36 34.34 -10.01
C VAL A 8 -15.28 34.53 -11.24
N ARG A 9 -15.69 35.77 -11.54
CA ARG A 9 -16.52 36.05 -12.71
C ARG A 9 -15.84 35.70 -14.04
N SER A 10 -14.54 35.93 -14.14
CA SER A 10 -13.70 35.56 -15.28
C SER A 10 -13.70 34.04 -15.53
N VAL A 11 -13.55 33.25 -14.48
CA VAL A 11 -13.56 31.77 -14.54
C VAL A 11 -14.92 31.24 -15.05
N VAL A 12 -16.03 31.86 -14.56
CA VAL A 12 -17.39 31.46 -14.98
C VAL A 12 -17.72 31.86 -16.42
N GLN A 13 -17.14 32.94 -16.94
CA GLN A 13 -17.37 33.40 -18.32
C GLN A 13 -16.73 32.50 -19.40
N ARG A 14 -15.83 31.58 -19.04
CA ARG A 14 -15.13 30.65 -19.94
C ARG A 14 -15.24 29.22 -19.46
N PRO A 15 -16.46 28.66 -19.40
CA PRO A 15 -16.70 27.39 -18.73
C PRO A 15 -15.93 26.22 -19.35
N LEU A 16 -15.80 26.19 -20.68
CA LEU A 16 -15.17 25.07 -21.38
C LEU A 16 -13.65 25.02 -21.15
N SER A 17 -12.95 26.15 -21.33
CA SER A 17 -11.48 26.19 -21.13
C SER A 17 -11.11 25.99 -19.67
N THR A 18 -11.89 26.56 -18.75
CA THR A 18 -11.72 26.37 -17.31
C THR A 18 -11.95 24.91 -16.93
N ALA A 19 -13.03 24.30 -17.43
CA ALA A 19 -13.35 22.89 -17.14
C ALA A 19 -12.25 21.95 -17.68
N LEU A 20 -11.76 22.18 -18.91
CA LEU A 20 -10.68 21.36 -19.48
C LEU A 20 -9.38 21.48 -18.68
N THR A 21 -9.03 22.69 -18.24
CA THR A 21 -7.82 22.91 -17.43
C THR A 21 -7.99 22.26 -16.05
N ALA A 22 -9.15 22.47 -15.40
CA ALA A 22 -9.44 21.88 -14.09
C ALA A 22 -9.50 20.34 -14.16
N LEU A 23 -10.08 19.76 -15.21
CA LEU A 23 -10.08 18.32 -15.44
C LEU A 23 -8.67 17.78 -15.68
N GLY A 24 -7.84 18.47 -16.47
CA GLY A 24 -6.45 18.08 -16.70
C GLY A 24 -5.65 18.03 -15.39
N VAL A 25 -5.73 19.09 -14.58
CA VAL A 25 -5.11 19.11 -13.24
C VAL A 25 -5.72 18.03 -12.35
N GLY A 26 -7.04 17.86 -12.37
CA GLY A 26 -7.76 16.86 -11.57
C GLY A 26 -7.33 15.43 -11.87
N LEU A 27 -7.17 15.08 -13.15
CA LEU A 27 -6.70 13.75 -13.54
C LEU A 27 -5.28 13.48 -13.05
N VAL A 28 -4.36 14.45 -13.16
CA VAL A 28 -3.00 14.31 -12.64
C VAL A 28 -3.00 14.11 -11.12
N VAL A 29 -3.80 14.90 -10.40
CA VAL A 29 -3.97 14.77 -8.94
C VAL A 29 -4.58 13.42 -8.57
N ALA A 30 -5.58 12.95 -9.30
CA ALA A 30 -6.20 11.65 -9.05
C ALA A 30 -5.20 10.50 -9.21
N VAL A 31 -4.38 10.52 -10.28
CA VAL A 31 -3.32 9.54 -10.51
C VAL A 31 -2.27 9.62 -9.40
N PHE A 32 -1.85 10.82 -9.02
CA PHE A 32 -0.90 11.03 -7.92
C PHE A 32 -1.40 10.41 -6.61
N ILE A 33 -2.63 10.74 -6.20
CA ILE A 33 -3.23 10.19 -4.99
C ILE A 33 -3.41 8.66 -5.12
N GLY A 34 -3.88 8.17 -6.28
CA GLY A 34 -4.07 6.74 -6.53
C GLY A 34 -2.79 5.93 -6.40
N MET A 35 -1.69 6.41 -6.99
CA MET A 35 -0.40 5.74 -6.90
C MET A 35 0.16 5.73 -5.48
N LEU A 36 0.05 6.85 -4.75
CA LEU A 36 0.47 6.89 -3.34
C LEU A 36 -0.45 6.06 -2.43
N ALA A 37 -1.76 6.01 -2.72
CA ALA A 37 -2.70 5.17 -2.00
C ALA A 37 -2.41 3.68 -2.19
N LEU A 38 -1.94 3.28 -3.40
CA LEU A 38 -1.47 1.93 -3.69
C LEU A 38 -0.24 1.59 -2.83
N ALA A 39 0.79 2.45 -2.83
CA ALA A 39 2.00 2.25 -2.03
C ALA A 39 1.69 2.20 -0.53
N ASN A 40 0.83 3.10 -0.03
CA ASN A 40 0.40 3.10 1.37
C ASN A 40 -0.43 1.87 1.74
N GLY A 41 -1.27 1.37 0.84
CA GLY A 41 -2.06 0.17 1.04
C GLY A 41 -1.18 -1.07 1.21
N PHE A 42 -0.20 -1.24 0.33
CA PHE A 42 0.78 -2.32 0.42
C PHE A 42 1.60 -2.25 1.72
N GLY A 43 2.18 -1.09 2.01
CA GLY A 43 2.95 -0.88 3.24
C GLY A 43 2.12 -1.14 4.50
N ALA A 44 0.85 -0.71 4.51
CA ALA A 44 -0.05 -0.91 5.64
C ALA A 44 -0.44 -2.38 5.83
N ALA A 45 -0.59 -3.17 4.75
CA ALA A 45 -0.87 -4.60 4.85
C ALA A 45 0.28 -5.34 5.52
N LEU A 46 1.52 -5.08 5.10
CA LEU A 46 2.71 -5.70 5.69
C LEU A 46 3.04 -5.19 7.09
N ALA A 47 2.88 -3.89 7.34
CA ALA A 47 3.07 -3.33 8.70
C ALA A 47 2.07 -3.85 9.74
N LYS A 48 0.89 -4.31 9.30
CA LYS A 48 -0.11 -4.98 10.14
C LYS A 48 0.14 -6.49 10.26
N THR A 49 1.05 -7.03 9.45
CA THR A 49 1.43 -8.44 9.51
C THR A 49 2.38 -8.63 10.67
N GLY A 50 2.05 -9.57 11.52
CA GLY A 50 2.80 -9.81 12.74
C GLY A 50 2.45 -8.89 13.91
N SER A 51 3.06 -9.17 15.04
CA SER A 51 2.85 -8.44 16.29
C SER A 51 4.19 -8.03 16.90
N ARG A 52 4.20 -6.88 17.60
CA ARG A 52 5.37 -6.47 18.40
C ARG A 52 5.58 -7.36 19.64
N GLN A 53 4.57 -8.13 20.02
CA GLN A 53 4.66 -9.10 21.11
C GLN A 53 5.30 -10.42 20.66
N ASN A 54 5.40 -10.66 19.35
CA ASN A 54 5.90 -11.88 18.79
C ASN A 54 7.34 -11.70 18.28
N VAL A 55 8.08 -12.79 18.37
CA VAL A 55 9.42 -12.94 17.78
C VAL A 55 9.34 -14.00 16.71
N ILE A 56 9.86 -13.70 15.54
CA ILE A 56 10.10 -14.65 14.46
C ILE A 56 11.59 -15.01 14.43
N VAL A 57 11.87 -16.30 14.42
CA VAL A 57 13.22 -16.86 14.39
C VAL A 57 13.43 -17.54 13.05
N LEU A 58 14.54 -17.20 12.41
CA LEU A 58 14.97 -17.74 11.12
C LEU A 58 16.38 -18.30 11.25
N ARG A 59 16.81 -19.08 10.28
CA ARG A 59 18.23 -19.46 10.17
C ARG A 59 19.08 -18.22 9.96
N LYS A 60 20.21 -18.14 10.61
CA LYS A 60 21.15 -17.00 10.50
C LYS A 60 21.50 -16.70 9.04
N GLY A 61 21.36 -15.43 8.67
CA GLY A 61 21.61 -14.94 7.32
C GLY A 61 20.47 -15.22 6.32
N ALA A 62 19.31 -15.69 6.76
CA ALA A 62 18.13 -15.80 5.91
C ALA A 62 17.37 -14.47 5.86
N ASP A 63 17.15 -13.93 4.65
CA ASP A 63 16.44 -12.66 4.44
C ASP A 63 14.92 -12.85 4.36
N SER A 64 14.46 -14.09 4.23
CA SER A 64 13.04 -14.44 4.14
C SER A 64 12.77 -15.82 4.73
N GLU A 65 11.50 -16.09 5.08
CA GLU A 65 11.09 -17.43 5.52
C GLU A 65 11.41 -18.50 4.45
N LEU A 66 11.25 -18.17 3.16
CA LEU A 66 11.49 -19.10 2.07
C LEU A 66 12.94 -19.60 1.99
N SER A 67 13.92 -18.76 2.37
CA SER A 67 15.36 -19.08 2.35
C SER A 67 15.85 -19.69 3.67
N SER A 68 14.99 -19.81 4.68
CA SER A 68 15.31 -20.34 6.00
C SER A 68 14.96 -21.83 6.13
N GLY A 69 15.69 -22.51 7.01
CA GLY A 69 15.44 -23.90 7.39
C GLY A 69 15.97 -24.16 8.80
N LEU A 70 15.07 -24.58 9.71
CA LEU A 70 15.33 -24.83 11.11
C LEU A 70 14.90 -26.26 11.45
N GLY A 71 15.72 -26.98 12.19
CA GLY A 71 15.39 -28.35 12.64
C GLY A 71 14.33 -28.37 13.73
N ARG A 72 13.74 -29.55 13.95
CA ARG A 72 12.77 -29.77 15.04
C ARG A 72 13.35 -29.54 16.43
N ASP A 73 14.64 -29.83 16.62
CA ASP A 73 15.40 -29.58 17.84
C ASP A 73 15.41 -28.10 18.23
N VAL A 74 15.59 -27.20 17.24
CA VAL A 74 15.57 -25.74 17.44
C VAL A 74 14.22 -25.28 18.01
N ALA A 75 13.10 -25.83 17.52
CA ALA A 75 11.78 -25.53 18.04
C ALA A 75 11.63 -25.92 19.52
N SER A 76 12.20 -27.06 19.90
CA SER A 76 12.17 -27.54 21.30
C SER A 76 13.03 -26.68 22.22
N ILE A 77 14.19 -26.21 21.75
CA ILE A 77 15.08 -25.31 22.50
C ILE A 77 14.39 -23.96 22.72
N ILE A 78 13.77 -23.39 21.69
CA ILE A 78 13.03 -22.11 21.80
C ILE A 78 11.83 -22.26 22.74
N ALA A 79 11.10 -23.38 22.71
CA ALA A 79 9.97 -23.61 23.58
C ALA A 79 10.34 -23.67 25.08
N ALA A 80 11.60 -23.99 25.38
CA ALA A 80 12.13 -24.03 26.74
C ALA A 80 12.72 -22.68 27.21
N ASP A 81 12.79 -21.66 26.33
CA ASP A 81 13.35 -20.35 26.67
C ASP A 81 12.48 -19.63 27.71
N PRO A 82 13.05 -19.05 28.79
CA PRO A 82 12.31 -18.39 29.85
C PRO A 82 11.51 -17.16 29.40
N HIS A 83 11.85 -16.54 28.28
CA HIS A 83 11.15 -15.37 27.74
C HIS A 83 9.88 -15.74 26.95
N VAL A 84 9.64 -17.02 26.65
CA VAL A 84 8.47 -17.49 25.91
C VAL A 84 7.24 -17.46 26.82
N ALA A 85 6.15 -16.85 26.33
CA ALA A 85 4.88 -16.82 27.04
C ALA A 85 4.22 -18.21 27.06
N THR A 86 3.41 -18.44 28.07
CA THR A 86 2.62 -19.67 28.23
C THR A 86 1.16 -19.38 27.92
N GLY A 87 0.53 -20.25 27.15
CA GLY A 87 -0.89 -20.18 26.80
C GLY A 87 -1.80 -20.57 27.99
N ALA A 88 -3.10 -20.41 27.79
CA ALA A 88 -4.11 -20.78 28.77
C ALA A 88 -4.14 -22.30 29.07
N ASP A 89 -3.64 -23.09 28.12
CA ASP A 89 -3.50 -24.55 28.21
C ASP A 89 -2.19 -25.02 28.90
N GLY A 90 -1.40 -24.07 29.41
CA GLY A 90 -0.12 -24.36 30.05
C GLY A 90 1.03 -24.68 29.09
N ARG A 91 0.80 -24.62 27.77
CA ARG A 91 1.84 -24.90 26.78
C ARG A 91 2.57 -23.60 26.37
N PRO A 92 3.87 -23.69 25.99
CA PRO A 92 4.59 -22.55 25.45
C PRO A 92 3.92 -22.02 24.18
N LEU A 93 3.76 -20.72 24.06
CA LEU A 93 3.21 -20.08 22.86
C LEU A 93 4.28 -19.99 21.76
N VAL A 94 4.57 -21.14 21.16
CA VAL A 94 5.55 -21.32 20.07
C VAL A 94 4.85 -22.00 18.90
N SER A 95 5.03 -21.45 17.70
CA SER A 95 4.57 -22.03 16.44
C SER A 95 5.76 -22.26 15.51
N PRO A 96 6.24 -23.49 15.37
CA PRO A 96 7.09 -23.88 14.27
C PRO A 96 6.28 -23.89 12.97
N GLU A 97 6.78 -23.26 11.92
CA GLU A 97 6.01 -23.01 10.71
C GLU A 97 6.72 -23.49 9.44
N VAL A 98 5.97 -24.17 8.61
CA VAL A 98 6.35 -24.51 7.23
C VAL A 98 5.84 -23.38 6.33
N TYR A 99 6.70 -22.77 5.56
CA TYR A 99 6.36 -21.70 4.63
C TYR A 99 6.72 -22.11 3.20
N VAL A 100 5.72 -22.29 2.36
CA VAL A 100 5.91 -22.73 0.98
C VAL A 100 5.02 -21.95 0.02
N LEU A 101 5.42 -21.90 -1.23
CA LEU A 101 4.63 -21.28 -2.30
C LEU A 101 3.94 -22.37 -3.11
N VAL A 102 2.66 -22.19 -3.35
CA VAL A 102 1.85 -23.06 -4.19
C VAL A 102 1.29 -22.27 -5.37
N PRO A 103 1.46 -22.75 -6.60
CA PRO A 103 0.89 -22.12 -7.78
C PRO A 103 -0.61 -22.43 -7.85
N LEU A 104 -1.44 -21.38 -7.86
CA LEU A 104 -2.88 -21.50 -8.02
C LEU A 104 -3.37 -20.67 -9.22
N ALA A 105 -4.29 -21.22 -10.00
CA ALA A 105 -4.94 -20.50 -11.10
C ALA A 105 -5.96 -19.49 -10.56
N LYS A 106 -6.03 -18.29 -11.17
CA LYS A 106 -6.98 -17.25 -10.76
C LYS A 106 -8.41 -17.56 -11.20
N ALA A 107 -9.39 -17.10 -10.42
CA ALA A 107 -10.81 -17.42 -10.68
C ALA A 107 -11.35 -16.84 -11.99
N PHE A 108 -10.88 -15.63 -12.38
CA PHE A 108 -11.37 -14.93 -13.58
C PHE A 108 -10.54 -15.20 -14.83
N ASP A 109 -9.36 -15.79 -14.70
CA ASP A 109 -8.51 -16.18 -15.83
C ASP A 109 -7.60 -17.34 -15.40
N THR A 110 -8.02 -18.54 -15.70
CA THR A 110 -7.32 -19.77 -15.31
C THR A 110 -5.96 -19.96 -16.01
N THR A 111 -5.64 -19.14 -17.01
CA THR A 111 -4.31 -19.12 -17.63
C THR A 111 -3.29 -18.35 -16.79
N GLN A 112 -3.77 -17.45 -15.90
CA GLN A 112 -2.93 -16.73 -14.97
C GLN A 112 -2.73 -17.54 -13.69
N ILE A 113 -1.47 -17.85 -13.42
CA ILE A 113 -1.05 -18.54 -12.19
C ILE A 113 -0.43 -17.54 -11.24
N ALA A 114 -0.80 -17.63 -9.97
CA ALA A 114 -0.21 -16.83 -8.90
C ALA A 114 0.36 -17.74 -7.82
N ASN A 115 1.48 -17.33 -7.23
CA ASN A 115 2.08 -18.02 -6.11
C ASN A 115 1.40 -17.58 -4.81
N VAL A 116 0.68 -18.49 -4.18
CA VAL A 116 0.03 -18.28 -2.89
C VAL A 116 0.86 -18.94 -1.80
N VAL A 117 0.97 -18.30 -0.65
CA VAL A 117 1.64 -18.89 0.52
C VAL A 117 0.75 -19.97 1.10
N ALA A 118 1.28 -21.17 1.22
CA ALA A 118 0.73 -22.22 2.06
C ALA A 118 1.60 -22.32 3.32
N ARG A 119 1.00 -21.99 4.48
CA ARG A 119 1.66 -21.98 5.77
C ARG A 119 1.20 -23.16 6.61
N GLY A 120 2.12 -24.08 6.91
CA GLY A 120 1.90 -25.13 7.90
C GLY A 120 2.16 -24.57 9.29
N ILE A 121 1.17 -24.64 10.15
CA ILE A 121 1.22 -24.07 11.51
C ILE A 121 1.00 -25.13 12.56
N SER A 122 1.45 -24.86 13.81
CA SER A 122 1.02 -25.62 14.97
C SER A 122 -0.31 -25.09 15.50
N ASP A 123 -0.99 -25.85 16.35
CA ASP A 123 -2.23 -25.39 17.01
C ASP A 123 -2.00 -24.12 17.86
N GLN A 124 -0.79 -23.95 18.41
CA GLN A 124 -0.41 -22.76 19.18
C GLN A 124 -0.38 -21.46 18.34
N ALA A 125 -0.25 -21.55 17.01
CA ALA A 125 -0.22 -20.37 16.12
C ALA A 125 -1.45 -19.48 16.29
N TRP A 126 -2.62 -20.05 16.49
CA TRP A 126 -3.88 -19.33 16.73
C TRP A 126 -3.88 -18.51 18.02
N GLN A 127 -3.10 -18.93 19.01
CA GLN A 127 -2.91 -18.17 20.24
C GLN A 127 -1.73 -17.19 20.13
N VAL A 128 -0.67 -17.54 19.43
CA VAL A 128 0.50 -16.67 19.16
C VAL A 128 0.06 -15.41 18.42
N ARG A 129 -0.81 -15.55 17.40
CA ARG A 129 -1.31 -14.42 16.59
C ARG A 129 -2.74 -14.07 16.96
N SER A 130 -2.92 -13.26 17.99
CA SER A 130 -4.23 -12.87 18.54
C SER A 130 -5.09 -12.00 17.60
N ASN A 131 -4.53 -11.49 16.52
CA ASN A 131 -5.24 -10.69 15.51
C ASN A 131 -5.93 -11.54 14.43
N ILE A 132 -5.84 -12.87 14.54
CA ILE A 132 -6.47 -13.79 13.60
C ILE A 132 -7.81 -14.24 14.16
N ALA A 133 -8.85 -14.09 13.34
CA ALA A 133 -10.20 -14.51 13.68
C ALA A 133 -10.77 -15.41 12.59
N ILE A 134 -11.27 -16.58 12.97
CA ILE A 134 -12.05 -17.43 12.07
C ILE A 134 -13.41 -16.77 11.88
N THR A 135 -13.75 -16.47 10.64
CA THR A 135 -15.02 -15.84 10.28
C THR A 135 -16.10 -16.84 9.93
N GLU A 136 -15.71 -18.01 9.44
CA GLU A 136 -16.62 -19.05 8.99
C GLU A 136 -15.95 -20.42 9.11
N GLY A 137 -16.71 -21.44 9.46
CA GLY A 137 -16.22 -22.82 9.59
C GLY A 137 -15.49 -23.10 10.90
N GLN A 138 -14.62 -24.11 10.88
CA GLN A 138 -13.87 -24.60 12.04
C GLN A 138 -12.39 -24.81 11.70
N LYS A 139 -11.52 -24.68 12.70
CA LYS A 139 -10.08 -24.94 12.55
C LYS A 139 -9.85 -26.32 11.92
N PRO A 140 -8.80 -26.44 11.08
CA PRO A 140 -8.36 -27.74 10.56
C PRO A 140 -8.15 -28.75 11.70
N ALA A 141 -8.68 -29.92 11.57
CA ALA A 141 -8.50 -31.00 12.56
C ALA A 141 -7.12 -31.63 12.41
N SER A 142 -6.48 -31.93 13.54
CA SER A 142 -5.16 -32.55 13.53
C SER A 142 -5.18 -33.91 12.82
N GLY A 143 -4.14 -34.17 12.05
CA GLY A 143 -3.97 -35.39 11.28
C GLY A 143 -4.77 -35.47 9.98
N ARG A 144 -5.51 -34.43 9.61
CA ARG A 144 -6.30 -34.39 8.37
C ARG A 144 -5.71 -33.44 7.35
N ALA A 145 -5.95 -33.73 6.06
CA ALA A 145 -5.61 -32.85 4.95
C ALA A 145 -6.65 -31.70 4.85
N GLU A 146 -6.71 -30.87 5.87
CA GLU A 146 -7.65 -29.77 6.00
C GLU A 146 -6.89 -28.43 6.04
N VAL A 147 -7.50 -27.39 5.46
CA VAL A 147 -6.89 -26.05 5.41
C VAL A 147 -7.91 -24.97 5.70
N CYS A 148 -7.42 -23.87 6.25
CA CYS A 148 -8.14 -22.63 6.44
C CYS A 148 -7.64 -21.60 5.42
N VAL A 149 -8.54 -20.87 4.78
CA VAL A 149 -8.20 -19.95 3.69
C VAL A 149 -8.39 -18.51 4.17
N GLY A 150 -7.38 -17.67 3.93
CA GLY A 150 -7.45 -16.24 4.22
C GLY A 150 -8.53 -15.54 3.39
N ALA A 151 -9.26 -14.62 3.99
CA ALA A 151 -10.45 -13.98 3.42
C ALA A 151 -10.20 -13.31 2.05
N ARG A 152 -8.98 -12.86 1.77
CA ARG A 152 -8.65 -12.21 0.48
C ARG A 152 -8.45 -13.20 -0.67
N LEU A 153 -8.31 -14.48 -0.40
CA LEU A 153 -8.20 -15.50 -1.43
C LEU A 153 -9.56 -15.95 -1.96
N THR A 154 -10.62 -15.87 -1.14
CA THR A 154 -11.94 -16.45 -1.43
C THR A 154 -12.60 -15.89 -2.69
N THR A 155 -12.36 -14.63 -3.01
CA THR A 155 -12.90 -13.97 -4.22
C THR A 155 -11.97 -14.06 -5.43
N ARG A 156 -10.73 -14.52 -5.24
CA ARG A 156 -9.68 -14.44 -6.26
C ARG A 156 -9.27 -15.79 -6.84
N PHE A 157 -9.47 -16.85 -6.08
CA PHE A 157 -9.12 -18.21 -6.46
C PHE A 157 -10.34 -19.12 -6.39
N PRO A 158 -10.49 -20.05 -7.36
CA PRO A 158 -11.58 -21.01 -7.35
C PRO A 158 -11.35 -22.05 -6.26
N HIS A 159 -12.41 -22.76 -5.91
CA HIS A 159 -12.40 -23.89 -4.96
C HIS A 159 -11.92 -23.52 -3.53
N THR A 160 -12.07 -22.27 -3.15
CA THR A 160 -11.71 -21.74 -1.80
C THR A 160 -12.90 -21.71 -0.84
N GLY A 161 -14.09 -22.10 -1.26
CA GLY A 161 -15.29 -22.18 -0.40
C GLY A 161 -15.21 -23.33 0.61
N ILE A 162 -15.91 -23.18 1.73
CA ILE A 162 -15.96 -24.22 2.78
C ILE A 162 -16.52 -25.54 2.20
N GLY A 163 -15.86 -26.63 2.53
CA GLY A 163 -16.17 -27.97 2.03
C GLY A 163 -15.65 -28.26 0.61
N GLN A 164 -15.09 -27.25 -0.06
CA GLN A 164 -14.46 -27.46 -1.36
C GLN A 164 -13.04 -28.02 -1.22
N THR A 165 -12.52 -28.53 -2.31
CA THR A 165 -11.19 -29.14 -2.36
C THR A 165 -10.24 -28.28 -3.18
N LEU A 166 -9.14 -27.89 -2.56
CA LEU A 166 -7.98 -27.27 -3.20
C LEU A 166 -6.97 -28.34 -3.54
N HIS A 167 -6.54 -28.40 -4.81
CA HIS A 167 -5.50 -29.32 -5.24
C HIS A 167 -4.17 -28.58 -5.40
N PHE A 168 -3.19 -28.90 -4.55
CA PHE A 168 -1.83 -28.38 -4.68
C PHE A 168 -0.79 -29.36 -4.11
N ALA A 169 0.41 -29.29 -4.62
CA ALA A 169 1.53 -30.17 -4.26
C ALA A 169 1.19 -31.69 -4.38
N GLY A 170 0.37 -32.05 -5.38
CA GLY A 170 -0.01 -33.45 -5.63
C GLY A 170 -0.98 -34.04 -4.61
N ARG A 171 -1.61 -33.23 -3.76
CA ARG A 171 -2.56 -33.68 -2.73
C ARG A 171 -3.81 -32.79 -2.71
N ASP A 172 -4.92 -33.39 -2.34
CA ASP A 172 -6.20 -32.73 -2.12
C ASP A 172 -6.32 -32.24 -0.68
N TRP A 173 -6.73 -30.96 -0.54
CA TRP A 173 -6.89 -30.28 0.74
C TRP A 173 -8.32 -29.76 0.87
N THR A 174 -9.03 -30.20 1.90
CA THR A 174 -10.40 -29.74 2.17
C THR A 174 -10.37 -28.39 2.89
N VAL A 175 -11.08 -27.41 2.35
CA VAL A 175 -11.25 -26.09 2.99
C VAL A 175 -12.26 -26.22 4.13
N THR A 176 -11.85 -25.99 5.38
CA THR A 176 -12.70 -26.11 6.57
C THR A 176 -13.04 -24.79 7.21
N CYS A 177 -12.25 -23.73 6.96
CA CYS A 177 -12.54 -22.41 7.50
C CYS A 177 -12.03 -21.27 6.63
N HIS A 178 -12.63 -20.09 6.86
CA HIS A 178 -12.11 -18.81 6.42
C HIS A 178 -11.65 -17.99 7.64
N PHE A 179 -10.56 -17.22 7.46
CA PHE A 179 -10.05 -16.37 8.51
C PHE A 179 -9.73 -14.96 8.01
N THR A 180 -9.82 -14.00 8.93
CA THR A 180 -9.35 -12.63 8.77
C THR A 180 -8.20 -12.35 9.72
N ALA A 181 -7.37 -11.38 9.36
CA ALA A 181 -6.18 -10.98 10.11
C ALA A 181 -6.01 -9.45 10.10
N ALA A 182 -7.08 -8.71 10.37
CA ALA A 182 -7.13 -7.23 10.43
C ALA A 182 -6.57 -6.52 9.18
N GLY A 183 -6.70 -7.15 8.01
CA GLY A 183 -6.22 -6.62 6.73
C GLY A 183 -4.70 -6.78 6.52
N SER A 184 -4.05 -7.69 7.23
CA SER A 184 -2.64 -8.05 7.06
C SER A 184 -2.40 -8.96 5.86
N ALA A 185 -1.14 -9.24 5.55
CA ALA A 185 -0.77 -10.15 4.46
C ALA A 185 -1.19 -11.60 4.73
N PHE A 186 -1.37 -12.00 5.98
CA PHE A 186 -1.88 -13.34 6.33
C PHE A 186 -3.24 -13.65 5.69
N GLU A 187 -4.07 -12.64 5.41
CA GLU A 187 -5.33 -12.86 4.70
C GLU A 187 -5.16 -13.36 3.24
N SER A 188 -3.92 -13.37 2.73
CA SER A 188 -3.56 -13.89 1.42
C SER A 188 -2.84 -15.25 1.51
N GLU A 189 -3.00 -15.98 2.62
CA GLU A 189 -2.36 -17.27 2.85
C GLU A 189 -3.39 -18.40 3.03
N ILE A 190 -2.93 -19.62 2.78
CA ILE A 190 -3.63 -20.87 3.12
C ILE A 190 -2.92 -21.47 4.34
N TRP A 191 -3.65 -21.73 5.41
CA TRP A 191 -3.11 -22.28 6.64
C TRP A 191 -3.57 -23.70 6.88
N GLY A 192 -2.63 -24.60 7.13
CA GLY A 192 -2.88 -25.99 7.46
C GLY A 192 -1.98 -26.48 8.60
N GLU A 193 -2.11 -27.70 8.99
CA GLU A 193 -1.25 -28.30 10.02
C GLU A 193 0.17 -28.54 9.47
N ASN A 194 1.21 -28.13 10.20
CA ASN A 194 2.59 -28.27 9.79
C ASN A 194 3.01 -29.74 9.58
N GLU A 195 2.52 -30.67 10.40
CA GLU A 195 2.80 -32.11 10.28
C GLU A 195 2.19 -32.71 9.00
N GLN A 196 1.13 -32.12 8.44
CA GLN A 196 0.56 -32.53 7.17
C GLN A 196 1.28 -31.91 5.96
N PHE A 197 1.88 -30.70 6.16
CA PHE A 197 2.61 -30.00 5.09
C PHE A 197 4.05 -30.49 4.93
N MET A 198 4.73 -30.82 6.04
CA MET A 198 6.13 -31.25 6.01
C MET A 198 6.43 -32.39 5.03
N PRO A 199 5.68 -33.51 5.06
CA PRO A 199 5.97 -34.65 4.15
C PRO A 199 5.80 -34.29 2.67
N VAL A 200 4.92 -33.33 2.38
CA VAL A 200 4.55 -32.97 0.99
C VAL A 200 5.55 -31.96 0.40
N PHE A 201 6.15 -31.08 1.22
CA PHE A 201 6.93 -29.96 0.69
C PHE A 201 8.42 -30.01 0.99
N ARG A 202 8.79 -30.03 2.27
CA ARG A 202 10.17 -29.72 2.70
C ARG A 202 10.81 -30.78 3.60
N GLY A 203 10.12 -31.84 3.86
CA GLY A 203 10.65 -32.87 4.76
C GLY A 203 10.59 -32.41 6.23
N GLU A 204 11.72 -32.44 6.95
CA GLU A 204 11.75 -32.31 8.42
C GLU A 204 12.20 -30.93 8.91
N VAL A 205 12.11 -29.86 8.11
CA VAL A 205 12.56 -28.53 8.50
C VAL A 205 11.41 -27.54 8.53
N PHE A 206 11.45 -26.65 9.50
CA PHE A 206 10.60 -25.46 9.57
C PHE A 206 11.29 -24.28 8.88
N GLN A 207 10.53 -23.41 8.23
CA GLN A 207 11.05 -22.20 7.61
C GLN A 207 11.17 -21.06 8.63
N SER A 208 10.28 -21.03 9.62
CA SER A 208 10.35 -20.07 10.71
C SER A 208 9.81 -20.69 12.01
N ILE A 209 10.18 -20.10 13.14
CA ILE A 209 9.58 -20.42 14.41
C ILE A 209 9.12 -19.10 15.02
N THR A 210 7.81 -18.95 15.21
CA THR A 210 7.23 -17.74 15.80
C THR A 210 6.80 -18.03 17.22
N PHE A 211 7.17 -17.17 18.16
CA PHE A 211 6.75 -17.30 19.55
C PHE A 211 6.31 -15.95 20.13
N ARG A 212 5.48 -16.00 21.19
CA ARG A 212 5.07 -14.82 21.92
C ARG A 212 5.97 -14.59 23.12
N LEU A 213 6.40 -13.34 23.31
CA LEU A 213 7.13 -12.92 24.51
C LEU A 213 6.20 -12.81 25.70
N LYS A 214 6.71 -13.18 26.91
CA LYS A 214 6.06 -12.87 28.18
C LYS A 214 5.96 -11.36 28.40
N ASP A 215 7.06 -10.66 28.14
CA ASP A 215 7.18 -9.21 28.21
C ASP A 215 7.76 -8.68 26.88
N PRO A 216 7.01 -7.86 26.13
CA PRO A 216 7.51 -7.25 24.91
C PRO A 216 8.78 -6.40 25.09
N ALA A 217 9.02 -5.87 26.31
CA ALA A 217 10.23 -5.10 26.61
C ALA A 217 11.49 -5.97 26.70
N ALA A 218 11.36 -7.26 26.98
CA ALA A 218 12.46 -8.21 27.08
C ALA A 218 12.98 -8.72 25.72
N PHE A 219 12.57 -8.12 24.59
CA PHE A 219 12.96 -8.59 23.25
C PHE A 219 14.48 -8.64 23.08
N ASP A 220 15.20 -7.58 23.44
CA ASP A 220 16.66 -7.49 23.22
C ASP A 220 17.41 -8.53 24.05
N GLU A 221 16.87 -8.92 25.19
CA GLU A 221 17.44 -9.96 26.04
C GLU A 221 17.16 -11.35 25.44
N ALA A 222 15.92 -11.62 25.04
CA ALA A 222 15.54 -12.85 24.36
C ALA A 222 16.34 -13.04 23.05
N GLN A 223 16.49 -11.98 22.24
CA GLN A 223 17.28 -12.02 21.01
C GLN A 223 18.75 -12.41 21.30
N ARG A 224 19.39 -11.75 22.29
CA ARG A 224 20.76 -12.06 22.66
C ARG A 224 20.92 -13.47 23.20
N SER A 225 19.98 -13.94 24.04
CA SER A 225 19.96 -15.31 24.57
C SER A 225 19.91 -16.34 23.44
N LEU A 226 18.96 -16.19 22.50
CA LEU A 226 18.81 -17.11 21.39
C LEU A 226 20.00 -17.12 20.43
N GLN A 227 20.56 -15.94 20.13
CA GLN A 227 21.73 -15.83 19.23
C GLN A 227 23.06 -16.28 19.87
N ALA A 228 23.16 -16.25 21.19
CA ALA A 228 24.33 -16.72 21.91
C ALA A 228 24.33 -18.23 22.13
N ASP A 229 23.20 -18.92 21.98
CA ASP A 229 23.10 -20.36 22.17
C ASP A 229 23.79 -21.11 21.03
N LYS A 230 24.91 -21.77 21.36
CA LYS A 230 25.74 -22.50 20.39
C LYS A 230 25.08 -23.74 19.79
N ARG A 231 23.94 -24.19 20.35
CA ARG A 231 23.18 -25.35 19.84
C ARG A 231 22.40 -25.01 18.58
N MET A 232 22.19 -23.73 18.29
CA MET A 232 21.44 -23.28 17.14
C MET A 232 22.15 -22.08 16.47
N THR A 233 21.92 -21.96 15.16
CA THR A 233 22.45 -20.84 14.35
C THR A 233 21.29 -20.06 13.78
N VAL A 234 20.79 -19.10 14.57
CA VAL A 234 19.54 -18.39 14.30
C VAL A 234 19.70 -16.89 14.37
N ASP A 235 18.80 -16.19 13.70
CA ASP A 235 18.53 -14.77 13.86
C ASP A 235 17.08 -14.59 14.32
N ALA A 236 16.89 -13.81 15.38
CA ALA A 236 15.59 -13.51 15.95
C ALA A 236 15.23 -12.05 15.66
N HIS A 237 14.02 -11.82 15.16
CA HIS A 237 13.50 -10.49 14.84
C HIS A 237 12.13 -10.29 15.48
N ARG A 238 11.76 -9.03 15.78
CA ARG A 238 10.35 -8.77 16.08
C ARG A 238 9.52 -9.09 14.83
N GLU A 239 8.45 -9.85 14.98
CA GLU A 239 7.63 -10.29 13.87
C GLU A 239 7.10 -9.10 13.03
N ALA A 240 6.62 -8.04 13.71
CA ALA A 240 6.14 -6.83 13.04
C ALA A 240 7.24 -6.10 12.25
N ASP A 241 8.46 -6.01 12.79
CA ASP A 241 9.57 -5.32 12.12
C ASP A 241 10.10 -6.14 10.94
N PHE A 242 10.11 -7.47 11.05
CA PHE A 242 10.49 -8.37 9.97
C PHE A 242 9.59 -8.19 8.73
N TYR A 243 8.26 -8.25 8.92
CA TYR A 243 7.34 -8.05 7.79
C TYR A 243 7.35 -6.59 7.28
N ALA A 244 7.50 -5.61 8.17
CA ALA A 244 7.62 -4.21 7.76
C ALA A 244 8.87 -3.98 6.88
N GLN A 245 10.01 -4.60 7.18
CA GLN A 245 11.22 -4.51 6.37
C GLN A 245 11.02 -5.08 4.96
N GLN A 246 10.30 -6.20 4.82
CA GLN A 246 9.98 -6.77 3.51
C GLN A 246 9.19 -5.80 2.61
N SER A 247 8.39 -4.90 3.21
CA SER A 247 7.63 -3.89 2.46
C SER A 247 8.49 -2.73 1.95
N GLN A 248 9.65 -2.47 2.57
CA GLN A 248 10.41 -1.24 2.33
C GLN A 248 10.95 -1.15 0.90
N LEU A 249 11.48 -2.24 0.36
CA LEU A 249 12.04 -2.24 -0.99
C LEU A 249 10.95 -1.97 -2.03
N LEU A 250 9.89 -2.76 -2.02
CA LEU A 250 8.79 -2.60 -2.97
C LEU A 250 8.05 -1.27 -2.75
N GLY A 251 7.83 -0.87 -1.50
CA GLY A 251 7.23 0.42 -1.16
C GLY A 251 8.04 1.60 -1.70
N ARG A 252 9.38 1.56 -1.62
CA ARG A 252 10.26 2.58 -2.21
C ARG A 252 10.18 2.59 -3.73
N ILE A 253 10.18 1.42 -4.38
CA ILE A 253 10.05 1.31 -5.84
C ILE A 253 8.70 1.86 -6.28
N LEU A 254 7.60 1.48 -5.65
CA LEU A 254 6.26 1.98 -5.96
C LEU A 254 6.16 3.50 -5.76
N SER A 255 6.73 4.02 -4.67
CA SER A 255 6.75 5.47 -4.42
C SER A 255 7.60 6.22 -5.44
N PHE A 256 8.76 5.69 -5.82
CA PHE A 256 9.60 6.27 -6.86
C PHE A 256 8.88 6.31 -8.21
N LEU A 257 8.25 5.21 -8.62
CA LEU A 257 7.44 5.16 -9.86
C LEU A 257 6.25 6.12 -9.79
N ALA A 258 5.58 6.22 -8.64
CA ALA A 258 4.49 7.16 -8.42
C ALA A 258 4.95 8.60 -8.64
N ILE A 259 6.07 8.99 -8.05
CA ILE A 259 6.65 10.34 -8.19
C ILE A 259 7.07 10.58 -9.64
N MET A 260 7.76 9.64 -10.28
CA MET A 260 8.23 9.75 -11.66
C MET A 260 7.06 9.97 -12.65
N ILE A 261 6.05 9.11 -12.59
CA ILE A 261 4.85 9.20 -13.43
C ILE A 261 4.14 10.53 -13.18
N THR A 262 4.00 10.93 -11.92
CA THR A 262 3.34 12.17 -11.53
C THR A 262 4.09 13.39 -12.07
N VAL A 263 5.41 13.41 -11.99
CA VAL A 263 6.22 14.52 -12.54
C VAL A 263 6.04 14.64 -14.06
N ILE A 264 6.08 13.52 -14.79
CA ILE A 264 5.87 13.52 -16.24
C ILE A 264 4.48 14.06 -16.60
N MET A 265 3.44 13.59 -15.90
CA MET A 265 2.07 14.06 -16.10
C MET A 265 1.89 15.53 -15.70
N ALA A 266 2.53 15.96 -14.60
CA ALA A 266 2.51 17.34 -14.12
C ALA A 266 3.12 18.31 -15.15
N VAL A 267 4.24 17.93 -15.76
CA VAL A 267 4.85 18.73 -16.85
C VAL A 267 3.85 18.91 -17.99
N GLY A 268 3.19 17.85 -18.46
CA GLY A 268 2.16 17.95 -19.49
C GLY A 268 0.98 18.85 -19.08
N ALA A 269 0.48 18.70 -17.86
CA ALA A 269 -0.62 19.52 -17.33
C ALA A 269 -0.24 21.00 -17.18
N VAL A 270 1.01 21.29 -16.74
CA VAL A 270 1.54 22.65 -16.64
C VAL A 270 1.62 23.29 -18.05
N PHE A 271 2.12 22.59 -19.06
CA PHE A 271 2.12 23.13 -20.44
C PHE A 271 0.70 23.37 -20.97
N GLY A 272 -0.24 22.49 -20.69
CA GLY A 272 -1.67 22.68 -20.98
C GLY A 272 -2.24 23.93 -20.29
N ALA A 273 -1.95 24.11 -19.01
CA ALA A 273 -2.37 25.29 -18.23
C ALA A 273 -1.72 26.59 -18.76
N ILE A 274 -0.43 26.56 -19.12
CA ILE A 274 0.27 27.68 -19.74
C ILE A 274 -0.44 28.10 -21.04
N ASN A 275 -0.75 27.14 -21.91
CA ASN A 275 -1.38 27.41 -23.21
C ASN A 275 -2.81 27.99 -23.04
N THR A 276 -3.62 27.41 -22.17
CA THR A 276 -4.96 27.92 -21.89
C THR A 276 -4.94 29.31 -21.26
N MET A 277 -3.96 29.57 -20.39
CA MET A 277 -3.79 30.87 -19.74
C MET A 277 -3.31 31.94 -20.72
N TYR A 278 -2.41 31.62 -21.68
CA TYR A 278 -2.04 32.52 -22.74
C TYR A 278 -3.23 32.92 -23.61
N ALA A 279 -4.06 31.96 -24.00
CA ALA A 279 -5.30 32.24 -24.74
C ALA A 279 -6.27 33.12 -23.94
N ALA A 280 -6.37 32.89 -22.63
CA ALA A 280 -7.18 33.68 -21.73
C ALA A 280 -6.70 35.14 -21.63
N ILE A 281 -5.38 35.36 -21.53
CA ILE A 281 -4.79 36.68 -21.44
C ILE A 281 -4.91 37.43 -22.79
N ALA A 282 -4.69 36.74 -23.91
CA ALA A 282 -4.80 37.32 -25.23
C ALA A 282 -6.21 37.88 -25.50
N SER A 283 -7.26 37.16 -25.13
CA SER A 283 -8.65 37.60 -25.30
C SER A 283 -9.06 38.76 -24.34
N ARG A 284 -8.26 39.02 -23.29
CA ARG A 284 -8.49 40.10 -22.28
C ARG A 284 -7.43 41.21 -22.38
N ALA A 285 -6.59 41.22 -23.42
CA ALA A 285 -5.54 42.21 -23.58
C ALA A 285 -6.09 43.65 -23.53
N PRO A 286 -7.26 44.01 -24.14
CA PRO A 286 -7.83 45.33 -24.00
C PRO A 286 -8.22 45.72 -22.59
N GLU A 287 -8.81 44.79 -21.83
CA GLU A 287 -9.17 45.02 -20.41
C GLU A 287 -7.92 45.27 -19.56
N ILE A 288 -6.86 44.49 -19.77
CA ILE A 288 -5.59 44.63 -19.08
C ILE A 288 -4.95 46.03 -19.44
N GLY A 289 -5.04 46.44 -20.70
CA GLY A 289 -4.60 47.75 -21.15
C GLY A 289 -5.30 48.87 -20.40
N VAL A 290 -6.62 48.80 -20.29
CA VAL A 290 -7.43 49.77 -19.51
C VAL A 290 -7.03 49.81 -18.02
N LEU A 291 -6.83 48.64 -17.39
CA LEU A 291 -6.38 48.58 -15.98
C LEU A 291 -5.03 49.30 -15.77
N LEU A 292 -4.09 49.07 -16.70
CA LEU A 292 -2.76 49.71 -16.64
C LEU A 292 -2.84 51.24 -16.90
N THR A 293 -3.74 51.70 -17.77
CA THR A 293 -3.95 53.15 -18.02
C THR A 293 -4.62 53.88 -16.86
N VAL A 294 -5.51 53.20 -16.12
CA VAL A 294 -6.16 53.71 -14.88
C VAL A 294 -5.19 53.76 -13.71
N GLY A 295 -3.93 53.21 -13.85
CA GLY A 295 -2.87 53.32 -12.88
C GLY A 295 -2.67 52.10 -11.98
N PHE A 296 -3.26 50.93 -12.31
CA PHE A 296 -2.93 49.69 -11.61
C PHE A 296 -1.49 49.28 -11.88
N LYS A 297 -0.75 48.92 -10.85
CA LYS A 297 0.65 48.48 -10.97
C LYS A 297 0.73 47.11 -11.69
N PRO A 298 1.73 46.86 -12.53
CA PRO A 298 1.95 45.58 -13.20
C PRO A 298 1.94 44.38 -12.23
N TRP A 299 2.49 44.53 -11.03
CA TRP A 299 2.47 43.52 -9.98
C TRP A 299 1.04 43.10 -9.57
N THR A 300 0.11 44.06 -9.53
CA THR A 300 -1.30 43.78 -9.19
C THR A 300 -1.97 42.90 -10.24
N VAL A 301 -1.64 43.13 -11.50
CA VAL A 301 -2.08 42.30 -12.65
C VAL A 301 -1.51 40.87 -12.52
N LEU A 302 -0.20 40.76 -12.26
CA LEU A 302 0.46 39.46 -12.07
C LEU A 302 -0.19 38.66 -10.95
N VAL A 303 -0.36 39.24 -9.77
CA VAL A 303 -0.97 38.56 -8.61
C VAL A 303 -2.41 38.14 -8.92
N SER A 304 -3.18 38.96 -9.66
CA SER A 304 -4.56 38.63 -10.03
C SER A 304 -4.63 37.38 -10.92
N PHE A 305 -3.77 37.29 -11.94
CA PHE A 305 -3.73 36.10 -12.81
C PHE A 305 -3.16 34.86 -12.12
N LEU A 306 -2.19 35.03 -11.20
CA LEU A 306 -1.73 33.92 -10.36
C LEU A 306 -2.83 33.40 -9.43
N ALA A 307 -3.63 34.31 -8.86
CA ALA A 307 -4.78 33.93 -8.04
C ALA A 307 -5.85 33.20 -8.88
N GLU A 308 -6.10 33.63 -10.12
CA GLU A 308 -7.02 32.98 -11.05
C GLU A 308 -6.55 31.54 -11.38
N SER A 309 -5.27 31.37 -11.71
CA SER A 309 -4.70 30.05 -12.00
C SER A 309 -4.70 29.14 -10.78
N ALA A 310 -4.37 29.66 -9.60
CA ALA A 310 -4.44 28.90 -8.35
C ALA A 310 -5.89 28.49 -8.01
N PHE A 311 -6.87 29.34 -8.27
CA PHE A 311 -8.28 29.03 -8.07
C PHE A 311 -8.76 27.89 -8.99
N ILE A 312 -8.39 27.93 -10.27
CA ILE A 312 -8.69 26.84 -11.23
C ILE A 312 -8.00 25.55 -10.77
N ALA A 313 -6.77 25.63 -10.29
CA ALA A 313 -6.02 24.48 -9.78
C ALA A 313 -6.65 23.89 -8.50
N VAL A 314 -7.19 24.73 -7.61
CA VAL A 314 -7.95 24.25 -6.44
C VAL A 314 -9.18 23.47 -6.87
N ILE A 315 -9.94 23.99 -7.86
CA ILE A 315 -11.09 23.26 -8.41
C ILE A 315 -10.63 21.92 -8.99
N GLY A 316 -9.56 21.91 -9.80
CA GLY A 316 -8.97 20.68 -10.34
C GLY A 316 -8.51 19.73 -9.23
N GLY A 317 -7.84 20.25 -8.21
CA GLY A 317 -7.39 19.46 -7.05
C GLY A 317 -8.55 18.81 -6.30
N VAL A 318 -9.63 19.54 -6.07
CA VAL A 318 -10.86 18.99 -5.45
C VAL A 318 -11.47 17.90 -6.32
N LEU A 319 -11.59 18.13 -7.63
CA LEU A 319 -12.06 17.09 -8.56
C LEU A 319 -11.14 15.86 -8.55
N GLY A 320 -9.82 16.05 -8.50
CA GLY A 320 -8.85 14.96 -8.40
C GLY A 320 -9.01 14.16 -7.10
N CYS A 321 -9.23 14.85 -5.98
CA CYS A 321 -9.55 14.20 -4.70
C CYS A 321 -10.84 13.39 -4.80
N LEU A 322 -11.90 13.95 -5.40
CA LEU A 322 -13.19 13.26 -5.59
C LEU A 322 -13.05 12.02 -6.48
N PHE A 323 -12.25 12.08 -7.54
CA PHE A 323 -11.95 10.92 -8.39
C PHE A 323 -11.10 9.86 -7.71
N ALA A 324 -10.27 10.25 -6.76
CA ALA A 324 -9.44 9.31 -6.00
C ALA A 324 -10.20 8.60 -4.86
N LEU A 325 -11.24 9.21 -4.29
CA LEU A 325 -12.00 8.64 -3.18
C LEU A 325 -12.60 7.25 -3.46
N PRO A 326 -13.22 6.97 -4.64
CA PRO A 326 -13.75 5.65 -4.94
C PRO A 326 -12.70 4.54 -4.98
N LEU A 327 -11.41 4.87 -5.13
CA LEU A 327 -10.33 3.89 -5.09
C LEU A 327 -10.13 3.34 -3.67
N ASN A 328 -10.58 4.07 -2.64
CA ASN A 328 -10.36 3.66 -1.26
C ASN A 328 -11.08 2.35 -0.95
N GLY A 329 -10.33 1.36 -0.47
CA GLY A 329 -10.87 0.04 -0.15
C GLY A 329 -10.91 -0.95 -1.32
N ILE A 330 -10.66 -0.51 -2.56
CA ILE A 330 -10.54 -1.45 -3.70
C ILE A 330 -9.37 -2.38 -3.43
N VAL A 331 -9.64 -3.69 -3.49
CA VAL A 331 -8.64 -4.74 -3.29
C VAL A 331 -7.88 -4.96 -4.59
N THR A 332 -6.57 -4.94 -4.50
CA THR A 332 -5.64 -5.31 -5.57
C THR A 332 -4.57 -6.25 -5.02
N SER A 333 -3.70 -6.72 -5.86
CA SER A 333 -2.57 -7.55 -5.44
C SER A 333 -1.31 -7.21 -6.18
N THR A 334 -0.19 -7.51 -5.55
CA THR A 334 1.12 -7.49 -6.19
C THR A 334 1.98 -8.64 -5.67
N THR A 335 3.01 -8.98 -6.42
CA THR A 335 3.99 -9.96 -5.97
C THR A 335 4.94 -9.33 -4.97
N ASN A 336 5.09 -9.94 -3.80
CA ASN A 336 6.15 -9.60 -2.86
C ASN A 336 7.48 -10.16 -3.39
N TRP A 337 8.40 -9.30 -3.73
CA TRP A 337 9.71 -9.70 -4.30
C TRP A 337 10.61 -10.46 -3.33
N SER A 338 10.41 -10.29 -2.02
CA SER A 338 11.19 -11.01 -1.00
C SER A 338 10.75 -12.46 -0.84
N SER A 339 9.48 -12.76 -1.08
CA SER A 339 8.90 -14.10 -0.91
C SER A 339 8.36 -14.69 -2.21
N PHE A 340 8.33 -13.93 -3.31
CA PHE A 340 7.71 -14.27 -4.59
C PHE A 340 6.22 -14.67 -4.49
N SER A 341 5.57 -14.33 -3.40
CA SER A 341 4.15 -14.58 -3.16
C SER A 341 3.28 -13.42 -3.60
N GLU A 342 2.06 -13.74 -4.01
CA GLU A 342 1.04 -12.73 -4.27
C GLU A 342 0.38 -12.27 -2.97
N ILE A 343 0.50 -10.98 -2.67
CA ILE A 343 -0.15 -10.35 -1.52
C ILE A 343 -1.27 -9.45 -2.02
N ALA A 344 -2.49 -9.70 -1.54
CA ALA A 344 -3.63 -8.84 -1.76
C ALA A 344 -3.67 -7.75 -0.69
N PHE A 345 -3.96 -6.52 -1.11
CA PHE A 345 -4.12 -5.38 -0.22
C PHE A 345 -5.14 -4.39 -0.80
N SER A 346 -5.59 -3.45 0.02
CA SER A 346 -6.55 -2.44 -0.43
C SER A 346 -5.87 -1.10 -0.62
N PHE A 347 -6.29 -0.33 -1.63
CA PHE A 347 -5.91 1.07 -1.73
C PHE A 347 -6.28 1.81 -0.44
N ARG A 348 -5.36 2.62 0.05
CA ARG A 348 -5.58 3.39 1.28
C ARG A 348 -5.44 4.89 1.00
N VAL A 349 -6.56 5.53 0.69
CA VAL A 349 -6.66 6.98 0.55
C VAL A 349 -6.80 7.58 1.95
N THR A 350 -5.77 8.31 2.40
CA THR A 350 -5.77 8.97 3.71
C THR A 350 -6.09 10.45 3.56
N PRO A 351 -6.63 11.12 4.61
CA PRO A 351 -6.81 12.57 4.59
C PRO A 351 -5.52 13.34 4.28
N PHE A 352 -4.39 12.83 4.74
CA PHE A 352 -3.07 13.41 4.44
C PHE A 352 -2.78 13.42 2.93
N LEU A 353 -3.10 12.33 2.20
CA LEU A 353 -2.92 12.27 0.75
C LEU A 353 -3.84 13.24 0.00
N LEU A 354 -5.07 13.45 0.49
CA LEU A 354 -5.98 14.43 -0.10
C LEU A 354 -5.43 15.86 0.04
N VAL A 355 -4.95 16.21 1.23
CA VAL A 355 -4.31 17.52 1.46
C VAL A 355 -3.05 17.67 0.60
N LEU A 356 -2.21 16.63 0.52
CA LEU A 356 -1.01 16.64 -0.30
C LEU A 356 -1.34 16.81 -1.79
N GLY A 357 -2.39 16.14 -2.28
CA GLY A 357 -2.89 16.29 -3.64
C GLY A 357 -3.39 17.69 -3.94
N LEU A 358 -4.10 18.31 -2.99
CA LEU A 358 -4.58 19.68 -3.14
C LEU A 358 -3.41 20.69 -3.17
N VAL A 359 -2.43 20.54 -2.28
CA VAL A 359 -1.20 21.37 -2.28
C VAL A 359 -0.45 21.20 -3.60
N PHE A 360 -0.32 19.98 -4.08
CA PHE A 360 0.31 19.69 -5.36
C PHE A 360 -0.43 20.36 -6.54
N ALA A 361 -1.77 20.33 -6.56
CA ALA A 361 -2.57 21.05 -7.55
C ALA A 361 -2.28 22.54 -7.55
N VAL A 362 -2.26 23.19 -6.38
CA VAL A 362 -1.99 24.61 -6.24
C VAL A 362 -0.60 24.95 -6.75
N VAL A 363 0.42 24.14 -6.42
CA VAL A 363 1.79 24.34 -6.90
C VAL A 363 1.83 24.27 -8.44
N MET A 364 1.17 23.26 -9.05
CA MET A 364 1.08 23.16 -10.50
C MET A 364 0.38 24.38 -11.13
N GLY A 365 -0.72 24.83 -10.53
CA GLY A 365 -1.46 25.99 -11.01
C GLY A 365 -0.64 27.27 -10.95
N VAL A 366 0.09 27.49 -9.88
CA VAL A 366 0.99 28.66 -9.73
C VAL A 366 2.11 28.61 -10.75
N ILE A 367 2.76 27.45 -10.95
CA ILE A 367 3.83 27.28 -11.95
C ILE A 367 3.27 27.49 -13.36
N GLY A 368 2.13 26.89 -13.70
CA GLY A 368 1.48 27.03 -15.01
C GLY A 368 0.98 28.44 -15.31
N GLY A 369 0.50 29.14 -14.27
CA GLY A 369 0.05 30.54 -14.40
C GLY A 369 1.16 31.58 -14.42
N PHE A 370 2.36 31.25 -13.91
CA PHE A 370 3.42 32.25 -13.68
C PHE A 370 3.91 32.93 -14.94
N PHE A 371 4.31 32.17 -15.96
CA PHE A 371 4.83 32.77 -17.21
C PHE A 371 3.77 33.59 -17.97
N PRO A 372 2.53 33.09 -18.17
CA PRO A 372 1.46 33.90 -18.76
C PRO A 372 1.15 35.17 -17.95
N ALA A 373 1.04 35.07 -16.62
CA ALA A 373 0.77 36.20 -15.77
C ALA A 373 1.87 37.26 -15.81
N LEU A 374 3.14 36.84 -15.91
CA LEU A 374 4.28 37.74 -16.06
C LEU A 374 4.20 38.48 -17.40
N ARG A 375 3.80 37.79 -18.47
CA ARG A 375 3.60 38.41 -19.81
C ARG A 375 2.45 39.43 -19.79
N ALA A 376 1.33 39.10 -19.11
CA ALA A 376 0.22 40.02 -18.95
C ALA A 376 0.63 41.31 -18.20
N ALA A 377 1.43 41.19 -17.14
CA ALA A 377 1.94 42.32 -16.38
C ALA A 377 2.90 43.23 -17.15
N ARG A 378 3.52 42.72 -18.21
CA ARG A 378 4.48 43.43 -19.10
C ARG A 378 3.88 43.92 -20.42
N LEU A 379 2.56 43.81 -20.63
CA LEU A 379 1.86 44.26 -21.82
C LEU A 379 2.05 45.79 -21.97
N GLN A 380 2.49 46.21 -23.15
CA GLN A 380 2.56 47.63 -23.49
C GLN A 380 1.16 48.16 -23.80
N VAL A 381 0.76 49.22 -23.12
CA VAL A 381 -0.56 49.85 -23.25
C VAL A 381 -0.96 50.15 -24.69
N VAL A 382 0.01 50.61 -25.50
CA VAL A 382 -0.20 50.97 -26.93
C VAL A 382 -0.54 49.73 -27.77
N GLN A 383 0.00 48.57 -27.46
CA GLN A 383 -0.28 47.29 -28.15
C GLN A 383 -1.59 46.63 -27.70
N ALA A 384 -2.01 46.93 -26.48
CA ALA A 384 -3.22 46.37 -25.91
C ALA A 384 -4.52 47.06 -26.37
N LEU A 385 -4.43 48.29 -26.88
CA LEU A 385 -5.55 49.10 -27.34
C LEU A 385 -5.72 49.13 -28.86
N ARG A 386 -4.83 48.47 -29.60
CA ARG A 386 -4.95 48.23 -31.04
C ARG A 386 -5.68 46.89 -31.28
#